data_e6def37557b0dcd4fa8a6bb018f8219f
#
_entry.id   e6def37557b0dcd4fa8a6bb018f8219f
#
_cell.length_a   1.000
_cell.length_b   1.000
_cell.length_c   1.000
_cell.angle_alpha   90.00
_cell.angle_beta   90.00
_cell.angle_gamma   90.00
#
_symmetry.space_group_name_H-M   'P 1'
#
loop_
_entity.id
_entity.type
_entity.pdbx_description
1 polymer ?
#
loop_
_entity_poly.entity_id
_entity_poly.type
_entity_poly.pdbx_seq_one_letter_code
_entity_poly.pdbx_strand_id
1 'polypeptide(L)'
;MLTSLSFPVNMHWGTNTFEYIRPVHTLTVLLDDESFLMNLFDIESGRTSRGHRFLGHEVKIQSADSYEEDLRKVFVIASPMERENMILDQIKEIEKMHNVHVEIDEDLLDEVLNLIEYPTAFIGRFDERYLDVPEEVLVTSMKVNQRYFVVRNENGKLLPYFVSIRNGNAEHLENVVKGNQKVLVARLEDAEFFWREDQRLVISDLVEKLKNVTFHEKIGSLAEHMERTAKIAALLAEKAQLSKQEMKDVARAAAIYKFDLLTGMVGEFDELQGIMGEKYALLAGENTAVAKAIREHYLPIASDGELPDTKVGAILAIADKMDTILSFFSVGLIPSGSNDPYALRRATQGVVRILDKFGWHIALDELIEQLYALQFDSLTYSNKEQVLDFFRARIEKMMDSDVPKDIVSSVLNSSTFVVRYLVEAASLLAEKAQEDSFKSSVESLARVFNLAEKVETASVVDESLFENAEEKALHAAVENLTLSDDLADNIEQLFALSPVIDAFFDNTMVMAEDEAIRANRLALIAALMTKAKKVAQFNQINTK
;
A
#
# COMPACT_ATOMS: atom_id res chain seq x y z
N MET A 1 6.95 -12.22 -31.23
CA MET A 1 7.26 -12.27 -29.78
C MET A 1 8.18 -11.13 -29.34
N LEU A 2 9.45 -11.00 -29.77
CA LEU A 2 10.35 -9.94 -29.31
C LEU A 2 9.84 -8.53 -29.57
N THR A 3 9.23 -8.28 -30.73
CA THR A 3 8.66 -6.98 -31.10
C THR A 3 7.32 -6.65 -30.42
N SER A 4 6.71 -7.60 -29.73
CA SER A 4 5.46 -7.40 -28.95
C SER A 4 5.70 -7.22 -27.45
N LEU A 5 6.97 -7.25 -27.02
CA LEU A 5 7.31 -6.92 -25.64
C LEU A 5 7.06 -5.44 -25.37
N SER A 6 6.41 -5.15 -24.26
CA SER A 6 6.12 -3.79 -23.80
C SER A 6 6.91 -3.51 -22.52
N PHE A 7 7.55 -2.36 -22.46
CA PHE A 7 8.33 -1.92 -21.32
C PHE A 7 7.80 -0.57 -20.81
N PRO A 8 7.95 -0.25 -19.53
CA PRO A 8 7.49 1.02 -18.97
C PRO A 8 8.14 2.23 -19.66
N VAL A 9 9.40 2.09 -20.08
CA VAL A 9 10.15 3.12 -20.79
C VAL A 9 10.86 2.48 -21.96
N ASN A 10 10.66 3.01 -23.15
CA ASN A 10 11.34 2.64 -24.38
C ASN A 10 12.23 3.78 -24.84
N MET A 11 13.21 3.49 -25.68
CA MET A 11 14.10 4.47 -26.28
C MET A 11 14.26 4.24 -27.78
N HIS A 12 14.45 5.34 -28.49
CA HIS A 12 14.97 5.36 -29.85
C HIS A 12 16.48 5.40 -29.86
N TRP A 13 17.12 4.82 -30.84
CA TRP A 13 18.56 4.95 -31.08
C TRP A 13 18.91 4.99 -32.55
N GLY A 14 19.91 5.77 -32.90
CA GLY A 14 20.35 5.94 -34.28
C GLY A 14 19.25 6.54 -35.17
N THR A 15 19.07 5.96 -36.34
CA THR A 15 18.02 6.32 -37.33
C THR A 15 16.86 5.34 -37.36
N ASN A 16 16.77 4.45 -36.38
CA ASN A 16 15.76 3.41 -36.32
C ASN A 16 14.36 3.98 -36.10
N THR A 17 13.36 3.34 -36.70
CA THR A 17 11.94 3.73 -36.58
C THR A 17 11.19 2.97 -35.48
N PHE A 18 11.84 2.02 -34.82
CA PHE A 18 11.30 1.22 -33.72
C PHE A 18 11.92 1.63 -32.39
N GLU A 19 11.20 1.32 -31.33
CA GLU A 19 11.62 1.54 -29.95
C GLU A 19 11.84 0.21 -29.24
N TYR A 20 12.80 0.19 -28.32
CA TYR A 20 13.03 -0.94 -27.44
C TYR A 20 13.63 -0.46 -26.10
N ILE A 21 13.71 -1.35 -25.09
CA ILE A 21 14.23 -0.95 -23.77
C ILE A 21 15.69 -0.50 -23.80
N ARG A 22 16.51 -1.09 -24.70
CA ARG A 22 17.94 -0.73 -24.92
C ARG A 22 18.32 -0.98 -26.36
N PRO A 23 19.35 -0.33 -26.88
CA PRO A 23 19.87 -0.62 -28.21
C PRO A 23 20.32 -2.08 -28.35
N VAL A 24 19.77 -2.76 -29.33
CA VAL A 24 20.20 -4.11 -29.70
C VAL A 24 21.34 -4.00 -30.71
N HIS A 25 22.44 -4.71 -30.48
CA HIS A 25 23.64 -4.67 -31.35
C HIS A 25 23.97 -6.01 -31.99
N THR A 26 23.58 -7.11 -31.38
CA THR A 26 23.81 -8.46 -31.85
C THR A 26 22.57 -9.31 -31.65
N LEU A 27 22.36 -10.25 -32.54
CA LEU A 27 21.29 -11.21 -32.44
C LEU A 27 21.86 -12.61 -32.73
N THR A 28 21.77 -13.50 -31.76
CA THR A 28 22.23 -14.89 -31.86
C THR A 28 21.01 -15.82 -31.85
N VAL A 29 20.85 -16.63 -32.88
CA VAL A 29 19.76 -17.61 -33.00
C VAL A 29 20.34 -18.95 -33.35
N LEU A 30 20.27 -19.88 -32.40
CA LEU A 30 20.85 -21.22 -32.51
C LEU A 30 19.81 -22.28 -32.17
N LEU A 31 19.86 -23.39 -32.86
CA LEU A 31 19.23 -24.65 -32.49
C LEU A 31 20.29 -25.75 -32.60
N ASP A 32 20.61 -26.37 -31.49
CA ASP A 32 21.76 -27.26 -31.34
C ASP A 32 23.05 -26.57 -31.83
N ASP A 33 23.64 -27.02 -32.93
CA ASP A 33 24.84 -26.47 -33.55
C ASP A 33 24.56 -25.65 -34.82
N GLU A 34 23.30 -25.51 -35.23
CA GLU A 34 22.90 -24.75 -36.41
C GLU A 34 22.47 -23.34 -36.07
N SER A 35 22.84 -22.35 -36.89
CA SER A 35 22.37 -20.98 -36.77
C SER A 35 21.35 -20.67 -37.85
N PHE A 36 20.28 -19.99 -37.43
CA PHE A 36 19.19 -19.57 -38.31
C PHE A 36 19.30 -18.10 -38.62
N LEU A 37 19.21 -17.76 -39.91
CA LEU A 37 19.19 -16.37 -40.35
C LEU A 37 17.81 -15.76 -40.03
N MET A 38 17.84 -14.69 -39.27
CA MET A 38 16.70 -13.87 -38.93
C MET A 38 17.11 -12.40 -38.99
N ASN A 39 16.27 -11.54 -39.51
CA ASN A 39 16.46 -10.10 -39.39
C ASN A 39 15.46 -9.54 -38.38
N LEU A 40 15.97 -8.84 -37.38
CA LEU A 40 15.16 -8.18 -36.36
C LEU A 40 15.87 -6.90 -35.92
N PHE A 41 15.15 -5.81 -35.78
CA PHE A 41 15.71 -4.50 -35.44
C PHE A 41 16.80 -4.02 -36.41
N ASP A 42 16.66 -4.35 -37.68
CA ASP A 42 17.65 -4.13 -38.76
C ASP A 42 19.01 -4.82 -38.49
N ILE A 43 19.02 -5.87 -37.67
CA ILE A 43 20.18 -6.68 -37.35
C ILE A 43 19.95 -8.10 -37.87
N GLU A 44 20.90 -8.59 -38.65
CA GLU A 44 20.93 -9.99 -39.07
C GLU A 44 21.50 -10.85 -37.95
N SER A 45 20.82 -11.94 -37.65
CA SER A 45 21.29 -12.91 -36.66
C SER A 45 22.51 -13.66 -37.13
N GLY A 46 23.38 -14.04 -36.19
CA GLY A 46 24.57 -14.80 -36.44
C GLY A 46 24.97 -15.65 -35.25
N ARG A 47 26.23 -16.05 -35.22
CA ARG A 47 26.84 -16.79 -34.12
C ARG A 47 27.78 -15.95 -33.27
N THR A 48 28.02 -14.71 -33.67
CA THR A 48 28.97 -13.83 -32.99
C THR A 48 28.27 -13.02 -31.93
N SER A 49 28.77 -13.07 -30.73
CA SER A 49 28.36 -12.22 -29.61
C SER A 49 29.57 -11.42 -29.13
N ARG A 50 29.29 -10.43 -28.28
CA ARG A 50 30.34 -9.62 -27.62
C ARG A 50 30.60 -10.17 -26.24
N GLY A 51 31.88 -10.23 -25.86
CA GLY A 51 32.29 -10.45 -24.49
C GLY A 51 32.17 -9.20 -23.63
N HIS A 52 32.65 -9.28 -22.41
CA HIS A 52 32.75 -8.17 -21.49
C HIS A 52 33.43 -6.94 -22.13
N ARG A 53 32.84 -5.77 -21.94
CA ARG A 53 33.22 -4.54 -22.67
C ARG A 53 34.71 -4.20 -22.60
N PHE A 54 35.36 -4.45 -21.47
CA PHE A 54 36.75 -4.09 -21.23
C PHE A 54 37.70 -5.29 -21.17
N LEU A 55 37.21 -6.46 -20.77
CA LEU A 55 38.04 -7.67 -20.60
C LEU A 55 37.87 -8.64 -21.74
N GLY A 56 36.72 -8.62 -22.41
CA GLY A 56 36.38 -9.57 -23.47
C GLY A 56 36.67 -9.04 -24.86
N HIS A 57 36.34 -9.87 -25.81
CA HIS A 57 36.40 -9.61 -27.25
C HIS A 57 35.21 -10.32 -27.91
N GLU A 58 35.08 -10.21 -29.22
CA GLU A 58 34.06 -10.95 -29.96
C GLU A 58 34.29 -12.45 -29.83
N VAL A 59 33.20 -13.19 -29.57
CA VAL A 59 33.23 -14.66 -29.43
C VAL A 59 32.24 -15.28 -30.39
N LYS A 60 32.66 -16.36 -31.04
CA LYS A 60 31.80 -17.18 -31.88
C LYS A 60 31.22 -18.31 -31.06
N ILE A 61 29.91 -18.30 -30.83
CA ILE A 61 29.20 -19.36 -30.12
C ILE A 61 29.17 -20.63 -30.99
N GLN A 62 29.64 -21.74 -30.45
CA GLN A 62 29.77 -22.98 -31.21
C GLN A 62 28.42 -23.70 -31.34
N SER A 63 27.67 -23.82 -30.26
CA SER A 63 26.36 -24.45 -30.20
C SER A 63 25.50 -23.76 -29.13
N ALA A 64 24.20 -24.08 -29.10
CA ALA A 64 23.32 -23.65 -28.02
C ALA A 64 23.80 -24.16 -26.66
N ASP A 65 24.26 -25.39 -26.58
CA ASP A 65 24.77 -26.01 -25.35
C ASP A 65 26.06 -25.36 -24.84
N SER A 66 26.91 -24.83 -25.74
CA SER A 66 28.18 -24.20 -25.38
C SER A 66 28.04 -22.71 -25.06
N TYR A 67 26.84 -22.12 -25.17
CA TYR A 67 26.60 -20.70 -25.08
C TYR A 67 27.18 -20.05 -23.80
N GLU A 68 26.86 -20.60 -22.64
CA GLU A 68 27.34 -20.08 -21.37
C GLU A 68 28.86 -20.20 -21.22
N GLU A 69 29.42 -21.32 -21.64
CA GLU A 69 30.86 -21.56 -21.56
C GLU A 69 31.67 -20.70 -22.55
N ASP A 70 31.14 -20.48 -23.75
CA ASP A 70 31.76 -19.59 -24.74
C ASP A 70 31.75 -18.13 -24.28
N LEU A 71 30.67 -17.67 -23.64
CA LEU A 71 30.58 -16.34 -23.03
C LEU A 71 31.51 -16.20 -21.82
N ARG A 72 31.64 -17.23 -21.00
CA ARG A 72 32.54 -17.24 -19.84
C ARG A 72 34.01 -17.02 -20.24
N LYS A 73 34.47 -17.59 -21.36
CA LYS A 73 35.82 -17.38 -21.89
C LYS A 73 36.13 -15.93 -22.21
N VAL A 74 35.08 -15.10 -22.42
CA VAL A 74 35.18 -13.68 -22.71
C VAL A 74 34.60 -12.81 -21.61
N PHE A 75 34.65 -13.31 -20.36
CA PHE A 75 34.27 -12.61 -19.12
C PHE A 75 32.79 -12.20 -19.05
N VAL A 76 31.88 -13.04 -19.51
CA VAL A 76 30.46 -12.90 -19.32
C VAL A 76 29.90 -14.17 -18.70
N ILE A 77 29.40 -14.06 -17.48
CA ILE A 77 28.66 -15.13 -16.79
C ILE A 77 27.19 -14.96 -17.14
N ALA A 78 26.69 -15.80 -18.05
CA ALA A 78 25.33 -15.64 -18.58
C ALA A 78 24.25 -16.03 -17.56
N SER A 79 24.50 -17.07 -16.75
CA SER A 79 23.57 -17.55 -15.74
C SER A 79 23.42 -16.54 -14.56
N PRO A 80 22.22 -15.98 -14.29
CA PRO A 80 22.00 -15.10 -13.13
C PRO A 80 22.28 -15.82 -11.81
N MET A 81 21.82 -17.05 -11.67
CA MET A 81 22.03 -17.86 -10.46
C MET A 81 23.53 -18.09 -10.17
N GLU A 82 24.33 -18.27 -11.21
CA GLU A 82 25.78 -18.42 -11.03
C GLU A 82 26.43 -17.11 -10.59
N ARG A 83 26.04 -15.96 -11.20
CA ARG A 83 26.52 -14.64 -10.77
C ARG A 83 26.18 -14.36 -9.33
N GLU A 84 24.95 -14.69 -8.91
CA GLU A 84 24.49 -14.55 -7.52
C GLU A 84 25.36 -15.36 -6.56
N ASN A 85 25.57 -16.65 -6.84
CA ASN A 85 26.42 -17.50 -6.01
C ASN A 85 27.85 -16.95 -5.94
N MET A 86 28.42 -16.49 -7.06
CA MET A 86 29.74 -15.87 -7.08
C MET A 86 29.83 -14.62 -6.20
N ILE A 87 28.79 -13.78 -6.20
CA ILE A 87 28.72 -12.58 -5.34
C ILE A 87 28.67 -12.98 -3.88
N LEU A 88 27.73 -13.84 -3.51
CA LEU A 88 27.51 -14.25 -2.13
C LEU A 88 28.73 -14.99 -1.54
N ASP A 89 29.39 -15.83 -2.31
CA ASP A 89 30.59 -16.53 -1.85
C ASP A 89 31.77 -15.56 -1.63
N GLN A 90 31.97 -14.59 -2.52
CA GLN A 90 32.97 -13.54 -2.34
C GLN A 90 32.67 -12.63 -1.14
N ILE A 91 31.40 -12.32 -0.90
CA ILE A 91 30.97 -11.56 0.29
C ILE A 91 31.29 -12.34 1.57
N LYS A 92 31.00 -13.65 1.62
CA LYS A 92 31.35 -14.52 2.77
C LYS A 92 32.86 -14.56 3.03
N GLU A 93 33.68 -14.54 1.97
CA GLU A 93 35.13 -14.46 2.11
C GLU A 93 35.56 -13.11 2.73
N ILE A 94 34.96 -12.00 2.31
CA ILE A 94 35.19 -10.67 2.88
C ILE A 94 34.78 -10.64 4.35
N GLU A 95 33.60 -11.15 4.71
CA GLU A 95 33.12 -11.24 6.10
C GLU A 95 34.13 -11.99 6.99
N LYS A 96 34.59 -13.14 6.52
CA LYS A 96 35.56 -13.96 7.25
C LYS A 96 36.92 -13.27 7.41
N MET A 97 37.42 -12.61 6.35
CA MET A 97 38.71 -11.91 6.39
C MET A 97 38.73 -10.71 7.30
N HIS A 98 37.63 -9.98 7.38
CA HIS A 98 37.54 -8.72 8.10
C HIS A 98 36.80 -8.85 9.44
N ASN A 99 36.26 -10.03 9.77
CA ASN A 99 35.44 -10.30 10.95
C ASN A 99 34.27 -9.30 11.08
N VAL A 100 33.50 -9.19 10.01
CA VAL A 100 32.35 -8.29 9.86
C VAL A 100 31.15 -9.05 9.33
N HIS A 101 29.98 -8.43 9.38
CA HIS A 101 28.77 -8.93 8.75
C HIS A 101 28.33 -7.96 7.65
N VAL A 102 28.07 -8.47 6.45
CA VAL A 102 27.52 -7.69 5.32
C VAL A 102 26.02 -7.89 5.28
N GLU A 103 25.27 -6.81 5.41
CA GLU A 103 23.82 -6.84 5.31
C GLU A 103 23.40 -7.07 3.85
N ILE A 104 22.90 -8.28 3.57
CA ILE A 104 22.37 -8.63 2.25
C ILE A 104 20.94 -8.15 2.14
N ASP A 105 20.74 -7.12 1.34
CA ASP A 105 19.43 -6.67 0.90
C ASP A 105 19.10 -7.36 -0.42
N GLU A 106 18.02 -8.11 -0.46
CA GLU A 106 17.65 -8.93 -1.63
C GLU A 106 17.33 -8.08 -2.86
N ASP A 107 16.65 -6.94 -2.68
CA ASP A 107 16.33 -6.02 -3.77
C ASP A 107 17.61 -5.40 -4.36
N LEU A 108 18.54 -5.00 -3.49
CA LEU A 108 19.84 -4.47 -3.91
C LEU A 108 20.68 -5.57 -4.60
N LEU A 109 20.66 -6.79 -4.10
CA LEU A 109 21.35 -7.92 -4.70
C LEU A 109 20.82 -8.22 -6.10
N ASP A 110 19.50 -8.24 -6.27
CA ASP A 110 18.87 -8.44 -7.59
C ASP A 110 19.21 -7.30 -8.55
N GLU A 111 19.17 -6.04 -8.09
CA GLU A 111 19.59 -4.90 -8.91
C GLU A 111 21.05 -5.04 -9.36
N VAL A 112 21.96 -5.30 -8.43
CA VAL A 112 23.40 -5.46 -8.72
C VAL A 112 23.64 -6.62 -9.66
N LEU A 113 22.99 -7.77 -9.42
CA LEU A 113 23.06 -8.98 -10.24
C LEU A 113 22.73 -8.70 -11.71
N ASN A 114 21.75 -7.83 -11.97
CA ASN A 114 21.30 -7.49 -13.31
C ASN A 114 22.13 -6.36 -13.96
N LEU A 115 22.97 -5.67 -13.20
CA LEU A 115 23.87 -4.61 -13.70
C LEU A 115 25.25 -5.12 -14.14
N ILE A 116 25.63 -6.33 -13.78
CA ILE A 116 26.98 -6.85 -13.96
C ILE A 116 27.01 -8.15 -14.77
N GLU A 117 28.11 -8.37 -15.50
CA GLU A 117 28.37 -9.55 -16.33
C GLU A 117 29.42 -10.46 -15.70
N TYR A 118 30.40 -9.89 -14.98
CA TYR A 118 31.49 -10.63 -14.34
C TYR A 118 31.77 -10.04 -12.95
N PRO A 119 31.24 -10.64 -11.87
CA PRO A 119 31.27 -10.06 -10.53
C PRO A 119 32.61 -10.22 -9.83
N THR A 120 33.13 -9.12 -9.27
CA THR A 120 34.26 -9.12 -8.32
C THR A 120 33.90 -8.23 -7.14
N ALA A 121 33.72 -8.85 -5.96
CA ALA A 121 33.41 -8.13 -4.74
C ALA A 121 34.66 -7.46 -4.14
N PHE A 122 34.47 -6.32 -3.53
CA PHE A 122 35.52 -5.62 -2.78
C PHE A 122 34.94 -4.88 -1.58
N ILE A 123 35.79 -4.68 -0.57
CA ILE A 123 35.48 -3.86 0.59
C ILE A 123 36.18 -2.50 0.51
N GLY A 124 35.46 -1.44 0.80
CA GLY A 124 36.00 -0.10 0.96
C GLY A 124 35.71 0.44 2.37
N ARG A 125 36.35 1.56 2.71
CA ARG A 125 36.14 2.21 4.01
C ARG A 125 35.97 3.70 3.85
N PHE A 126 35.32 4.33 4.85
CA PHE A 126 35.23 5.77 5.01
C PHE A 126 35.69 6.18 6.42
N ASP A 127 35.80 7.47 6.67
CA ASP A 127 36.24 7.98 7.97
C ASP A 127 35.14 7.75 9.04
N GLU A 128 35.52 7.30 10.24
CA GLU A 128 34.61 7.03 11.35
C GLU A 128 33.82 8.26 11.81
N ARG A 129 34.31 9.48 11.54
CA ARG A 129 33.60 10.73 11.88
C ARG A 129 32.21 10.81 11.27
N TYR A 130 31.99 10.19 10.09
CA TYR A 130 30.67 10.20 9.45
C TYR A 130 29.65 9.35 10.19
N LEU A 131 30.07 8.46 11.10
CA LEU A 131 29.14 7.70 11.95
C LEU A 131 28.38 8.58 12.96
N ASP A 132 28.72 9.86 13.10
CA ASP A 132 27.95 10.85 13.85
C ASP A 132 26.69 11.32 13.10
N VAL A 133 26.63 11.11 11.78
CA VAL A 133 25.43 11.34 10.96
C VAL A 133 24.45 10.20 11.20
N PRO A 134 23.13 10.45 11.20
CA PRO A 134 22.15 9.39 11.37
C PRO A 134 22.39 8.21 10.43
N GLU A 135 22.26 7.00 10.96
CA GLU A 135 22.55 5.77 10.24
C GLU A 135 21.76 5.66 8.93
N GLU A 136 20.48 6.08 8.94
CA GLU A 136 19.60 6.01 7.78
C GLU A 136 20.14 6.86 6.62
N VAL A 137 20.79 7.98 6.90
CA VAL A 137 21.43 8.84 5.88
C VAL A 137 22.60 8.11 5.24
N LEU A 138 23.44 7.47 6.07
CA LEU A 138 24.59 6.70 5.60
C LEU A 138 24.16 5.49 4.77
N VAL A 139 23.15 4.77 5.25
CA VAL A 139 22.58 3.61 4.55
C VAL A 139 21.99 4.04 3.20
N THR A 140 21.21 5.12 3.15
CA THR A 140 20.65 5.67 1.91
C THR A 140 21.75 6.07 0.94
N SER A 141 22.78 6.78 1.40
CA SER A 141 23.93 7.18 0.58
C SER A 141 24.65 5.98 -0.02
N MET A 142 24.82 4.90 0.75
CA MET A 142 25.49 3.69 0.29
C MET A 142 24.58 2.86 -0.62
N LYS A 143 23.38 2.52 -0.18
CA LYS A 143 22.46 1.60 -0.86
C LYS A 143 21.82 2.24 -2.08
N VAL A 144 21.11 3.35 -1.91
CA VAL A 144 20.27 3.95 -2.95
C VAL A 144 21.12 4.66 -4.00
N ASN A 145 22.12 5.45 -3.57
CA ASN A 145 22.89 6.24 -4.51
C ASN A 145 24.06 5.48 -5.16
N GLN A 146 24.70 4.56 -4.43
CA GLN A 146 25.94 3.92 -4.86
C GLN A 146 25.84 2.41 -5.10
N ARG A 147 24.75 1.76 -4.72
CA ARG A 147 24.56 0.29 -4.77
C ARG A 147 25.64 -0.46 -3.98
N TYR A 148 25.94 0.04 -2.79
CA TYR A 148 26.86 -0.59 -1.86
C TYR A 148 26.10 -1.32 -0.76
N PHE A 149 26.59 -2.50 -0.39
CA PHE A 149 26.11 -3.27 0.74
C PHE A 149 26.68 -2.71 2.05
N VAL A 150 25.83 -2.61 3.02
CA VAL A 150 26.14 -2.09 4.36
C VAL A 150 26.90 -3.12 5.17
N VAL A 151 27.86 -2.67 5.98
CA VAL A 151 28.68 -3.55 6.82
C VAL A 151 28.42 -3.25 8.28
N ARG A 152 28.17 -4.31 9.05
CA ARG A 152 27.86 -4.24 10.48
C ARG A 152 28.82 -5.08 11.32
N ASN A 153 28.89 -4.80 12.62
CA ASN A 153 29.54 -5.69 13.58
C ASN A 153 28.56 -6.78 14.06
N GLU A 154 29.05 -7.72 14.88
CA GLU A 154 28.27 -8.80 15.49
C GLU A 154 27.06 -8.33 16.32
N ASN A 155 27.07 -7.09 16.81
CA ASN A 155 25.98 -6.48 17.56
C ASN A 155 25.00 -5.68 16.67
N GLY A 156 25.12 -5.77 15.36
CA GLY A 156 24.28 -5.06 14.40
C GLY A 156 24.62 -3.56 14.23
N LYS A 157 25.69 -3.03 14.86
CA LYS A 157 26.07 -1.63 14.70
C LYS A 157 26.77 -1.41 13.37
N LEU A 158 26.39 -0.33 12.67
CA LEU A 158 27.03 0.10 11.43
C LEU A 158 28.54 0.32 11.62
N LEU A 159 29.30 -0.19 10.69
CA LEU A 159 30.76 0.00 10.63
C LEU A 159 31.14 0.97 9.50
N PRO A 160 32.31 1.64 9.55
CA PRO A 160 32.76 2.56 8.53
C PRO A 160 33.32 1.85 7.29
N TYR A 161 32.61 0.82 6.83
CA TYR A 161 32.92 0.01 5.67
C TYR A 161 31.72 -0.13 4.74
N PHE A 162 31.99 -0.43 3.51
CA PHE A 162 30.99 -0.84 2.52
C PHE A 162 31.53 -1.97 1.65
N VAL A 163 30.65 -2.79 1.13
CA VAL A 163 31.00 -3.79 0.10
C VAL A 163 30.31 -3.39 -1.19
N SER A 164 31.03 -3.50 -2.29
CA SER A 164 30.49 -3.27 -3.62
C SER A 164 30.98 -4.32 -4.60
N ILE A 165 30.27 -4.45 -5.72
CA ILE A 165 30.57 -5.44 -6.75
C ILE A 165 31.00 -4.71 -8.02
N ARG A 166 32.23 -4.99 -8.44
CA ARG A 166 32.77 -4.51 -9.71
C ARG A 166 32.27 -5.39 -10.84
N ASN A 167 31.86 -4.79 -11.96
CA ASN A 167 31.73 -5.52 -13.21
C ASN A 167 33.14 -5.63 -13.86
N GLY A 168 33.83 -6.74 -13.65
CA GLY A 168 35.18 -6.99 -14.15
C GLY A 168 36.03 -7.85 -13.21
N ASN A 169 37.28 -8.14 -13.59
CA ASN A 169 38.21 -8.93 -12.82
C ASN A 169 38.90 -8.18 -11.66
N ALA A 170 39.73 -8.83 -10.91
CA ALA A 170 40.44 -8.25 -9.76
C ALA A 170 41.68 -7.41 -10.11
N GLU A 171 42.04 -7.26 -11.40
CA GLU A 171 43.19 -6.44 -11.78
C GLU A 171 42.96 -4.97 -11.42
N HIS A 172 43.99 -4.36 -10.80
CA HIS A 172 43.94 -2.98 -10.34
C HIS A 172 42.73 -2.62 -9.42
N LEU A 173 42.27 -3.59 -8.64
CA LEU A 173 41.11 -3.45 -7.75
C LEU A 173 41.33 -2.32 -6.73
N GLU A 174 42.57 -2.09 -6.29
CA GLU A 174 42.95 -0.99 -5.40
C GLU A 174 42.58 0.40 -5.95
N ASN A 175 42.63 0.58 -7.27
CA ASN A 175 42.21 1.85 -7.90
C ASN A 175 40.69 1.99 -7.92
N VAL A 176 39.98 0.86 -8.12
CA VAL A 176 38.51 0.82 -8.05
C VAL A 176 38.04 1.15 -6.65
N VAL A 177 38.64 0.52 -5.62
CA VAL A 177 38.35 0.80 -4.21
C VAL A 177 38.55 2.28 -3.90
N LYS A 178 39.70 2.87 -4.24
CA LYS A 178 39.97 4.29 -4.02
C LYS A 178 38.98 5.22 -4.75
N GLY A 179 38.59 4.87 -5.98
CA GLY A 179 37.59 5.61 -6.74
C GLY A 179 36.23 5.63 -6.06
N ASN A 180 35.75 4.44 -5.65
CA ASN A 180 34.48 4.29 -4.95
C ASN A 180 34.46 4.98 -3.56
N GLN A 181 35.56 4.86 -2.81
CA GLN A 181 35.73 5.60 -1.55
C GLN A 181 35.63 7.12 -1.76
N LYS A 182 36.27 7.65 -2.78
CA LYS A 182 36.22 9.09 -3.08
C LYS A 182 34.81 9.57 -3.43
N VAL A 183 34.06 8.78 -4.20
CA VAL A 183 32.67 9.11 -4.56
C VAL A 183 31.77 9.09 -3.32
N LEU A 184 31.90 8.03 -2.49
CA LEU A 184 31.13 7.93 -1.26
C LEU A 184 31.44 9.08 -0.29
N VAL A 185 32.72 9.39 -0.07
CA VAL A 185 33.16 10.47 0.83
C VAL A 185 32.54 11.80 0.42
N ALA A 186 32.47 12.13 -0.88
CA ALA A 186 31.85 13.38 -1.34
C ALA A 186 30.37 13.46 -0.90
N ARG A 187 29.62 12.35 -1.02
CA ARG A 187 28.23 12.27 -0.54
C ARG A 187 28.10 12.35 0.98
N LEU A 188 29.03 11.74 1.71
CA LEU A 188 29.03 11.78 3.17
C LEU A 188 29.42 13.17 3.70
N GLU A 189 30.25 13.93 2.99
CA GLU A 189 30.56 15.34 3.30
C GLU A 189 29.32 16.22 3.16
N ASP A 190 28.55 16.06 2.07
CA ASP A 190 27.30 16.76 1.88
C ASP A 190 26.30 16.41 2.99
N ALA A 191 26.16 15.12 3.31
CA ALA A 191 25.28 14.63 4.37
C ALA A 191 25.68 15.18 5.75
N GLU A 192 26.98 15.18 6.10
CA GLU A 192 27.49 15.77 7.36
C GLU A 192 27.21 17.27 7.41
N PHE A 193 27.40 17.99 6.31
CA PHE A 193 27.12 19.41 6.20
C PHE A 193 25.64 19.71 6.48
N PHE A 194 24.71 19.04 5.78
CA PHE A 194 23.28 19.24 6.01
C PHE A 194 22.85 18.82 7.41
N TRP A 195 23.37 17.70 7.92
CA TRP A 195 23.09 17.27 9.29
C TRP A 195 23.41 18.35 10.33
N ARG A 196 24.53 19.05 10.18
CA ARG A 196 24.96 20.11 11.10
C ARG A 196 24.19 21.42 10.89
N GLU A 197 23.92 21.80 9.67
CA GLU A 197 23.19 23.03 9.35
C GLU A 197 21.72 22.94 9.76
N ASP A 198 21.07 21.82 9.46
CA ASP A 198 19.63 21.64 9.74
C ASP A 198 19.32 21.64 11.26
N GLN A 199 20.25 21.23 12.10
CA GLN A 199 20.08 21.30 13.57
C GLN A 199 19.94 22.73 14.11
N ARG A 200 20.29 23.74 13.32
CA ARG A 200 20.14 25.16 13.68
C ARG A 200 18.78 25.71 13.27
N LEU A 201 18.02 24.98 12.48
CA LEU A 201 16.73 25.42 12.00
C LEU A 201 15.67 25.36 13.09
N VAL A 202 14.74 26.31 13.05
CA VAL A 202 13.63 26.38 14.00
C VAL A 202 12.38 25.84 13.30
N ILE A 203 11.76 24.81 13.87
CA ILE A 203 10.61 24.11 13.26
C ILE A 203 9.47 25.09 12.93
N SER A 204 9.15 26.06 13.81
CA SER A 204 8.09 27.04 13.54
C SER A 204 8.34 27.90 12.32
N ASP A 205 9.61 28.24 12.04
CA ASP A 205 9.99 29.06 10.91
C ASP A 205 9.86 28.25 9.59
N LEU A 206 10.17 26.96 9.66
CA LEU A 206 9.99 26.04 8.53
C LEU A 206 8.51 25.84 8.22
N VAL A 207 7.68 25.60 9.24
CA VAL A 207 6.23 25.46 9.09
C VAL A 207 5.62 26.71 8.45
N GLU A 208 6.03 27.91 8.89
CA GLU A 208 5.55 29.16 8.28
C GLU A 208 5.89 29.27 6.80
N LYS A 209 7.08 28.79 6.39
CA LYS A 209 7.51 28.79 4.98
C LYS A 209 6.72 27.81 4.12
N LEU A 210 6.07 26.78 4.68
CA LEU A 210 5.25 25.83 3.92
C LEU A 210 4.04 26.48 3.25
N LYS A 211 3.63 27.68 3.64
CA LYS A 211 2.64 28.50 2.93
C LYS A 211 3.02 28.81 1.50
N ASN A 212 4.32 28.86 1.22
CA ASN A 212 4.87 29.16 -0.10
C ASN A 212 5.22 27.89 -0.91
N VAL A 213 5.00 26.71 -0.36
CA VAL A 213 5.23 25.43 -1.03
C VAL A 213 3.91 24.92 -1.58
N THR A 214 3.83 24.77 -2.87
CA THR A 214 2.62 24.27 -3.54
C THR A 214 2.44 22.78 -3.27
N PHE A 215 1.31 22.39 -2.68
CA PHE A 215 0.89 20.99 -2.62
C PHE A 215 0.39 20.52 -3.98
N HIS A 216 -0.56 21.25 -4.56
CA HIS A 216 -0.99 21.11 -5.94
C HIS A 216 -1.64 22.41 -6.41
N GLU A 217 -1.42 22.82 -7.67
CA GLU A 217 -1.87 24.11 -8.21
C GLU A 217 -3.39 24.38 -8.07
N LYS A 218 -4.23 23.33 -8.11
CA LYS A 218 -5.69 23.42 -7.95
C LYS A 218 -6.17 23.24 -6.51
N ILE A 219 -5.29 22.81 -5.59
CA ILE A 219 -5.68 22.45 -4.22
C ILE A 219 -5.15 23.45 -3.21
N GLY A 220 -3.96 24.00 -3.49
CA GLY A 220 -3.33 25.00 -2.63
C GLY A 220 -1.93 24.61 -2.14
N SER A 221 -1.50 25.21 -1.04
CA SER A 221 -0.19 25.05 -0.43
C SER A 221 -0.14 23.85 0.52
N LEU A 222 1.10 23.45 0.89
CA LEU A 222 1.31 22.46 1.95
C LEU A 222 0.77 22.92 3.31
N ALA A 223 0.84 24.20 3.63
CA ALA A 223 0.26 24.72 4.87
C ALA A 223 -1.26 24.54 4.92
N GLU A 224 -1.97 24.80 3.81
CA GLU A 224 -3.42 24.56 3.70
C GLU A 224 -3.77 23.06 3.78
N HIS A 225 -2.96 22.19 3.17
CA HIS A 225 -3.07 20.74 3.32
C HIS A 225 -2.91 20.32 4.80
N MET A 226 -1.90 20.86 5.50
CA MET A 226 -1.68 20.58 6.93
C MET A 226 -2.83 21.08 7.80
N GLU A 227 -3.41 22.24 7.49
CA GLU A 227 -4.59 22.76 8.21
C GLU A 227 -5.78 21.81 8.08
N ARG A 228 -6.08 21.35 6.87
CA ARG A 228 -7.17 20.39 6.62
C ARG A 228 -6.88 19.06 7.32
N THR A 229 -5.66 18.54 7.18
CA THR A 229 -5.19 17.33 7.88
C THR A 229 -5.36 17.43 9.39
N ALA A 230 -5.02 18.56 10.00
CA ALA A 230 -5.17 18.76 11.45
C ALA A 230 -6.62 18.67 11.92
N LYS A 231 -7.58 19.23 11.16
CA LYS A 231 -9.02 19.13 11.46
C LYS A 231 -9.52 17.69 11.31
N ILE A 232 -9.09 16.99 10.27
CA ILE A 232 -9.42 15.57 10.06
C ILE A 232 -8.82 14.70 11.19
N ALA A 233 -7.56 14.93 11.56
CA ALA A 233 -6.89 14.21 12.63
C ALA A 233 -7.57 14.39 14.00
N ALA A 234 -8.05 15.60 14.29
CA ALA A 234 -8.80 15.87 15.53
C ALA A 234 -10.11 15.06 15.59
N LEU A 235 -10.88 15.04 14.49
CA LEU A 235 -12.11 14.24 14.39
C LEU A 235 -11.84 12.74 14.50
N LEU A 236 -10.81 12.24 13.84
CA LEU A 236 -10.42 10.84 13.90
C LEU A 236 -9.96 10.43 15.31
N ALA A 237 -9.18 11.28 15.98
CA ALA A 237 -8.72 11.03 17.36
C ALA A 237 -9.87 10.91 18.35
N GLU A 238 -10.94 11.73 18.18
CA GLU A 238 -12.16 11.65 18.97
C GLU A 238 -12.91 10.34 18.69
N LYS A 239 -13.15 10.00 17.41
CA LYS A 239 -13.83 8.76 17.01
C LYS A 239 -13.07 7.49 17.43
N ALA A 240 -11.75 7.52 17.39
CA ALA A 240 -10.88 6.45 17.85
C ALA A 240 -10.75 6.39 19.39
N GLN A 241 -11.41 7.30 20.11
CA GLN A 241 -11.41 7.40 21.57
C GLN A 241 -10.00 7.48 22.18
N LEU A 242 -9.12 8.27 21.58
CA LEU A 242 -7.77 8.47 22.07
C LEU A 242 -7.79 9.18 23.45
N SER A 243 -6.79 8.88 24.26
CA SER A 243 -6.59 9.58 25.53
C SER A 243 -6.33 11.08 25.33
N LYS A 244 -6.56 11.87 26.36
CA LYS A 244 -6.31 13.34 26.31
C LYS A 244 -4.85 13.68 25.95
N GLN A 245 -3.91 12.84 26.32
CA GLN A 245 -2.50 13.04 25.98
C GLN A 245 -2.26 12.72 24.51
N GLU A 246 -2.75 11.58 24.03
CA GLU A 246 -2.62 11.20 22.62
C GLU A 246 -3.29 12.25 21.70
N MET A 247 -4.45 12.80 22.08
CA MET A 247 -5.10 13.89 21.32
C MET A 247 -4.23 15.16 21.25
N LYS A 248 -3.51 15.51 22.32
CA LYS A 248 -2.55 16.63 22.31
C LYS A 248 -1.37 16.33 21.39
N ASP A 249 -0.87 15.09 21.43
CA ASP A 249 0.25 14.67 20.60
C ASP A 249 -0.14 14.64 19.11
N VAL A 250 -1.36 14.17 18.77
CA VAL A 250 -1.93 14.27 17.42
C VAL A 250 -2.00 15.73 16.96
N ALA A 251 -2.53 16.61 17.78
CA ALA A 251 -2.64 18.03 17.43
C ALA A 251 -1.27 18.69 17.20
N ARG A 252 -0.28 18.35 18.06
CA ARG A 252 1.08 18.86 17.90
C ARG A 252 1.75 18.29 16.66
N ALA A 253 1.67 16.98 16.43
CA ALA A 253 2.23 16.33 15.26
C ALA A 253 1.63 16.89 13.97
N ALA A 254 0.31 17.02 13.88
CA ALA A 254 -0.38 17.59 12.72
C ALA A 254 0.02 19.03 12.41
N ALA A 255 0.41 19.79 13.43
CA ALA A 255 0.86 21.18 13.26
C ALA A 255 2.26 21.31 12.65
N ILE A 256 3.09 20.23 12.67
CA ILE A 256 4.50 20.35 12.27
C ILE A 256 4.97 19.29 11.26
N TYR A 257 4.23 18.24 11.01
CA TYR A 257 4.69 16.97 10.39
C TYR A 257 5.33 17.06 8.99
N LYS A 258 5.24 18.19 8.30
CA LYS A 258 5.85 18.40 6.97
C LYS A 258 7.05 19.37 7.00
N PHE A 259 7.50 19.80 8.18
CA PHE A 259 8.57 20.80 8.28
C PHE A 259 9.89 20.33 7.66
N ASP A 260 10.17 19.02 7.70
CA ASP A 260 11.40 18.40 7.23
C ASP A 260 11.59 18.51 5.71
N LEU A 261 10.51 18.68 4.95
CA LEU A 261 10.57 18.92 3.51
C LEU A 261 11.36 20.19 3.13
N LEU A 262 11.58 21.08 4.10
CA LEU A 262 12.37 22.32 3.91
C LEU A 262 13.77 22.24 4.54
N THR A 263 14.18 21.07 5.01
CA THR A 263 15.55 20.85 5.49
C THR A 263 16.49 20.56 4.32
N GLY A 264 17.76 20.89 4.47
CA GLY A 264 18.76 20.59 3.47
C GLY A 264 18.94 19.09 3.25
N MET A 265 18.88 18.31 4.34
CA MET A 265 18.99 16.85 4.28
C MET A 265 17.90 16.21 3.42
N VAL A 266 16.64 16.57 3.62
CA VAL A 266 15.53 16.02 2.83
C VAL A 266 15.53 16.59 1.39
N GLY A 267 16.05 17.80 1.21
CA GLY A 267 16.26 18.36 -0.13
C GLY A 267 17.28 17.60 -0.97
N GLU A 268 18.29 16.98 -0.35
CA GLU A 268 19.31 16.15 -1.04
C GLU A 268 18.91 14.66 -1.06
N PHE A 269 18.22 14.17 -0.02
CA PHE A 269 17.80 12.77 0.16
C PHE A 269 16.30 12.74 0.42
N ASP A 270 15.49 12.83 -0.62
CA ASP A 270 14.03 12.89 -0.54
C ASP A 270 13.41 11.60 0.05
N GLU A 271 14.10 10.47 -0.07
CA GLU A 271 13.70 9.20 0.55
C GLU A 271 13.70 9.25 2.09
N LEU A 272 14.41 10.21 2.68
CA LEU A 272 14.51 10.38 4.13
C LEU A 272 13.44 11.28 4.73
N GLN A 273 12.47 11.75 3.94
CA GLN A 273 11.33 12.50 4.45
C GLN A 273 10.58 11.69 5.52
N GLY A 274 10.17 12.36 6.59
CA GLY A 274 9.59 11.72 7.77
C GLY A 274 10.64 11.12 8.72
N ILE A 275 11.62 10.38 8.21
CA ILE A 275 12.71 9.81 9.03
C ILE A 275 13.54 10.94 9.63
N MET A 276 13.97 11.89 8.82
CA MET A 276 14.70 13.07 9.31
C MET A 276 13.81 14.00 10.11
N GLY A 277 12.53 14.09 9.75
CA GLY A 277 11.52 14.79 10.54
C GLY A 277 11.42 14.27 11.98
N GLU A 278 11.39 12.96 12.20
CA GLU A 278 11.44 12.34 13.53
C GLU A 278 12.69 12.77 14.29
N LYS A 279 13.87 12.65 13.66
CA LYS A 279 15.16 12.95 14.29
C LYS A 279 15.30 14.44 14.67
N TYR A 280 14.97 15.33 13.75
CA TYR A 280 15.02 16.77 14.03
C TYR A 280 13.98 17.21 15.07
N ALA A 281 12.78 16.61 15.07
CA ALA A 281 11.77 16.86 16.09
C ALA A 281 12.27 16.47 17.49
N LEU A 282 12.91 15.30 17.64
CA LEU A 282 13.52 14.87 18.91
C LEU A 282 14.61 15.83 19.35
N LEU A 283 15.49 16.26 18.45
CA LEU A 283 16.55 17.24 18.75
C LEU A 283 15.99 18.61 19.16
N ALA A 284 14.86 19.00 18.58
CA ALA A 284 14.15 20.23 18.94
C ALA A 284 13.34 20.13 20.25
N GLY A 285 13.35 18.96 20.92
CA GLY A 285 12.70 18.73 22.19
C GLY A 285 11.23 18.31 22.14
N GLU A 286 10.74 17.90 20.96
CA GLU A 286 9.43 17.26 20.85
C GLU A 286 9.43 15.90 21.57
N ASN A 287 8.27 15.47 22.08
CA ASN A 287 8.19 14.17 22.71
C ASN A 287 8.22 13.04 21.66
N THR A 288 8.56 11.84 22.12
CA THR A 288 8.73 10.67 21.25
C THR A 288 7.47 10.31 20.46
N ALA A 289 6.26 10.50 21.01
CA ALA A 289 5.01 10.19 20.32
C ALA A 289 4.79 11.14 19.13
N VAL A 290 5.04 12.43 19.30
CA VAL A 290 4.97 13.44 18.23
C VAL A 290 6.02 13.17 17.16
N ALA A 291 7.28 12.95 17.58
CA ALA A 291 8.36 12.70 16.65
C ALA A 291 8.14 11.43 15.81
N LYS A 292 7.73 10.33 16.46
CA LYS A 292 7.42 9.07 15.77
C LYS A 292 6.25 9.21 14.81
N ALA A 293 5.23 9.99 15.16
CA ALA A 293 4.09 10.25 14.28
C ALA A 293 4.51 10.99 13.00
N ILE A 294 5.50 11.88 13.07
CA ILE A 294 6.07 12.56 11.89
C ILE A 294 6.67 11.54 10.91
N ARG A 295 7.35 10.49 11.40
CA ARG A 295 7.82 9.40 10.55
C ARG A 295 6.68 8.55 10.02
N GLU A 296 5.79 8.12 10.91
CA GLU A 296 4.77 7.12 10.61
C GLU A 296 3.64 7.62 9.68
N HIS A 297 3.46 8.95 9.53
CA HIS A 297 2.37 9.45 8.69
C HIS A 297 2.54 9.11 7.20
N TYR A 298 3.76 8.84 6.75
CA TYR A 298 4.01 8.37 5.39
C TYR A 298 3.61 6.91 5.18
N LEU A 299 3.54 6.10 6.26
CA LEU A 299 3.23 4.68 6.17
C LEU A 299 1.74 4.42 5.80
N PRO A 300 1.46 3.35 5.04
CA PRO A 300 2.40 2.53 4.31
C PRO A 300 2.93 3.24 3.06
N ILE A 301 4.20 3.05 2.75
CA ILE A 301 4.84 3.59 1.54
C ILE A 301 4.48 2.75 0.31
N ALA A 302 4.37 1.44 0.47
CA ALA A 302 3.93 0.48 -0.54
C ALA A 302 2.53 -0.07 -0.21
N SER A 303 1.87 -0.70 -1.18
CA SER A 303 0.50 -1.25 -0.99
C SER A 303 0.42 -2.30 0.11
N ASP A 304 1.47 -3.09 0.29
CA ASP A 304 1.66 -4.15 1.30
C ASP A 304 2.68 -3.78 2.38
N GLY A 305 3.25 -2.57 2.31
CA GLY A 305 4.28 -2.07 3.21
C GLY A 305 3.86 -1.99 4.68
N GLU A 306 4.83 -1.68 5.52
CA GLU A 306 4.65 -1.51 6.96
C GLU A 306 3.58 -0.45 7.29
N LEU A 307 2.85 -0.70 8.37
CA LEU A 307 1.82 0.21 8.87
C LEU A 307 2.31 0.92 10.14
N PRO A 308 1.80 2.12 10.45
CA PRO A 308 2.09 2.79 11.71
C PRO A 308 1.91 1.86 12.91
N ASP A 309 2.80 1.99 13.91
CA ASP A 309 2.73 1.22 15.16
C ASP A 309 2.04 1.98 16.27
N THR A 310 2.13 3.32 16.23
CA THR A 310 1.53 4.17 17.25
C THR A 310 0.15 4.66 16.82
N LYS A 311 -0.75 4.84 17.80
CA LYS A 311 -2.07 5.42 17.54
C LYS A 311 -1.97 6.84 17.01
N VAL A 312 -1.03 7.64 17.52
CA VAL A 312 -0.81 9.03 17.09
C VAL A 312 -0.36 9.07 15.63
N GLY A 313 0.62 8.23 15.27
CA GLY A 313 1.09 8.10 13.89
C GLY A 313 0.01 7.58 12.94
N ALA A 314 -0.76 6.59 13.39
CA ALA A 314 -1.87 6.01 12.61
C ALA A 314 -2.97 7.05 12.30
N ILE A 315 -3.39 7.84 13.30
CA ILE A 315 -4.36 8.92 13.10
C ILE A 315 -3.84 9.96 12.11
N LEU A 316 -2.58 10.38 12.26
CA LEU A 316 -1.97 11.36 11.36
C LEU A 316 -1.84 10.80 9.94
N ALA A 317 -1.44 9.53 9.79
CA ALA A 317 -1.33 8.85 8.50
C ALA A 317 -2.69 8.74 7.78
N ILE A 318 -3.75 8.39 8.50
CA ILE A 318 -5.11 8.37 7.95
C ILE A 318 -5.52 9.78 7.54
N ALA A 319 -5.31 10.78 8.41
CA ALA A 319 -5.75 12.14 8.15
C ALA A 319 -5.06 12.78 6.93
N ASP A 320 -3.75 12.60 6.78
CA ASP A 320 -2.96 13.07 5.63
C ASP A 320 -3.46 12.43 4.32
N LYS A 321 -3.68 11.10 4.34
CA LYS A 321 -4.20 10.36 3.19
C LYS A 321 -5.64 10.72 2.87
N MET A 322 -6.49 10.93 3.88
CA MET A 322 -7.89 11.36 3.68
C MET A 322 -7.96 12.73 3.04
N ASP A 323 -7.21 13.74 3.55
CA ASP A 323 -7.19 15.05 2.88
C ASP A 323 -6.71 14.94 1.44
N THR A 324 -5.65 14.17 1.20
CA THR A 324 -5.16 13.93 -0.16
C THR A 324 -6.25 13.37 -1.07
N ILE A 325 -6.92 12.28 -0.67
CA ILE A 325 -7.98 11.65 -1.47
C ILE A 325 -9.12 12.66 -1.73
N LEU A 326 -9.65 13.26 -0.66
CA LEU A 326 -10.79 14.17 -0.75
C LEU A 326 -10.48 15.40 -1.60
N SER A 327 -9.31 15.99 -1.44
CA SER A 327 -8.85 17.16 -2.18
C SER A 327 -8.69 16.87 -3.68
N PHE A 328 -8.04 15.78 -4.04
CA PHE A 328 -7.86 15.42 -5.45
C PHE A 328 -9.17 15.05 -6.14
N PHE A 329 -10.06 14.32 -5.48
CA PHE A 329 -11.41 14.04 -5.99
C PHE A 329 -12.20 15.33 -6.21
N SER A 330 -12.08 16.29 -5.31
CA SER A 330 -12.81 17.57 -5.37
C SER A 330 -12.42 18.44 -6.56
N VAL A 331 -11.19 18.31 -7.05
CA VAL A 331 -10.71 19.02 -8.25
C VAL A 331 -10.78 18.17 -9.53
N GLY A 332 -11.45 17.00 -9.47
CA GLY A 332 -11.68 16.12 -10.61
C GLY A 332 -10.48 15.28 -11.03
N LEU A 333 -9.45 15.16 -10.19
CA LEU A 333 -8.26 14.34 -10.44
C LEU A 333 -8.46 12.92 -9.88
N ILE A 334 -9.42 12.21 -10.48
CA ILE A 334 -9.86 10.87 -10.05
C ILE A 334 -9.11 9.80 -10.86
N PRO A 335 -8.52 8.78 -10.21
CA PRO A 335 -7.83 7.71 -10.92
C PRO A 335 -8.74 6.94 -11.88
N SER A 336 -8.25 6.68 -13.10
CA SER A 336 -8.98 5.93 -14.12
C SER A 336 -8.10 4.87 -14.78
N GLY A 337 -8.63 3.66 -15.01
CA GLY A 337 -7.87 2.55 -15.58
C GLY A 337 -6.56 2.29 -14.83
N SER A 338 -5.42 2.29 -15.52
CA SER A 338 -4.09 2.16 -14.92
C SER A 338 -3.48 3.50 -14.46
N ASN A 339 -4.12 4.65 -14.81
CA ASN A 339 -3.59 5.97 -14.51
C ASN A 339 -3.94 6.40 -13.09
N ASP A 340 -2.91 6.58 -12.26
CA ASP A 340 -3.00 7.07 -10.87
C ASP A 340 -1.71 7.83 -10.50
N PRO A 341 -1.46 9.02 -11.10
CA PRO A 341 -0.22 9.74 -10.93
C PRO A 341 0.00 10.26 -9.51
N TYR A 342 -1.05 10.34 -8.71
CA TYR A 342 -1.01 10.82 -7.32
C TYR A 342 -1.09 9.69 -6.29
N ALA A 343 -1.04 8.43 -6.75
CA ALA A 343 -1.08 7.24 -5.90
C ALA A 343 -2.28 7.19 -4.93
N LEU A 344 -3.44 7.71 -5.35
CA LEU A 344 -4.65 7.76 -4.52
C LEU A 344 -5.17 6.36 -4.16
N ARG A 345 -4.94 5.36 -5.05
CA ARG A 345 -5.28 3.97 -4.76
C ARG A 345 -4.46 3.43 -3.59
N ARG A 346 -3.16 3.72 -3.56
CA ARG A 346 -2.27 3.34 -2.46
C ARG A 346 -2.63 4.08 -1.18
N ALA A 347 -2.94 5.38 -1.27
CA ALA A 347 -3.38 6.17 -0.12
C ALA A 347 -4.65 5.56 0.49
N THR A 348 -5.66 5.23 -0.32
CA THR A 348 -6.91 4.61 0.14
C THR A 348 -6.68 3.22 0.73
N GLN A 349 -5.84 2.40 0.10
CA GLN A 349 -5.43 1.10 0.64
C GLN A 349 -4.74 1.26 2.00
N GLY A 350 -3.91 2.29 2.15
CA GLY A 350 -3.28 2.62 3.43
C GLY A 350 -4.29 2.95 4.52
N VAL A 351 -5.29 3.78 4.22
CA VAL A 351 -6.34 4.13 5.19
C VAL A 351 -7.08 2.88 5.67
N VAL A 352 -7.57 2.04 4.75
CA VAL A 352 -8.36 0.86 5.13
C VAL A 352 -7.53 -0.16 5.91
N ARG A 353 -6.25 -0.38 5.53
CA ARG A 353 -5.34 -1.28 6.26
C ARG A 353 -5.01 -0.78 7.67
N ILE A 354 -4.85 0.53 7.85
CA ILE A 354 -4.59 1.12 9.17
C ILE A 354 -5.83 0.98 10.06
N LEU A 355 -7.02 1.29 9.54
CA LEU A 355 -8.27 1.14 10.28
C LEU A 355 -8.49 -0.30 10.74
N ASP A 356 -8.20 -1.28 9.88
CA ASP A 356 -8.27 -2.69 10.20
C ASP A 356 -7.25 -3.09 11.28
N LYS A 357 -5.95 -2.72 11.11
CA LYS A 357 -4.88 -3.02 12.09
C LYS A 357 -5.23 -2.57 13.49
N PHE A 358 -5.79 -1.36 13.63
CA PHE A 358 -6.11 -0.80 14.95
C PHE A 358 -7.49 -1.22 15.46
N GLY A 359 -8.31 -1.88 14.64
CA GLY A 359 -9.64 -2.34 15.00
C GLY A 359 -10.59 -1.21 15.42
N TRP A 360 -10.41 -0.01 14.89
CA TRP A 360 -11.28 1.13 15.21
C TRP A 360 -12.65 0.98 14.57
N HIS A 361 -13.70 1.07 15.38
CA HIS A 361 -15.08 1.04 14.93
C HIS A 361 -15.50 2.40 14.34
N ILE A 362 -14.84 2.82 13.27
CA ILE A 362 -15.12 4.07 12.56
C ILE A 362 -15.89 3.73 11.28
N ALA A 363 -17.16 4.11 11.23
CA ALA A 363 -17.96 4.00 10.03
C ALA A 363 -17.48 5.04 8.99
N LEU A 364 -16.99 4.55 7.85
CA LEU A 364 -16.37 5.39 6.81
C LEU A 364 -17.37 6.33 6.14
N ASP A 365 -18.62 5.91 5.94
CA ASP A 365 -19.68 6.74 5.38
C ASP A 365 -20.04 7.91 6.30
N GLU A 366 -20.19 7.65 7.60
CA GLU A 366 -20.42 8.70 8.61
C GLU A 366 -19.21 9.63 8.75
N LEU A 367 -17.99 9.06 8.74
CA LEU A 367 -16.76 9.85 8.77
C LEU A 367 -16.70 10.79 7.56
N ILE A 368 -16.87 10.25 6.36
CA ILE A 368 -16.82 11.01 5.11
C ILE A 368 -17.91 12.10 5.13
N GLU A 369 -19.14 11.80 5.57
CA GLU A 369 -20.21 12.81 5.72
C GLU A 369 -19.77 13.97 6.61
N GLN A 370 -19.15 13.67 7.77
CA GLN A 370 -18.67 14.70 8.69
C GLN A 370 -17.50 15.50 8.10
N LEU A 371 -16.62 14.85 7.33
CA LEU A 371 -15.52 15.55 6.64
C LEU A 371 -16.04 16.50 5.57
N TYR A 372 -17.09 16.13 4.84
CA TYR A 372 -17.75 17.01 3.87
C TYR A 372 -18.48 18.18 4.51
N ALA A 373 -18.85 18.06 5.76
CA ALA A 373 -19.44 19.17 6.53
C ALA A 373 -18.40 20.18 7.05
N LEU A 374 -17.10 19.80 7.05
CA LEU A 374 -16.03 20.72 7.42
C LEU A 374 -15.90 21.82 6.37
N GLN A 375 -15.70 23.05 6.85
CA GLN A 375 -15.47 24.21 5.99
C GLN A 375 -13.99 24.60 6.02
N PHE A 376 -13.43 24.84 4.84
CA PHE A 376 -12.09 25.34 4.64
C PHE A 376 -12.14 26.52 3.68
N ASP A 377 -11.31 27.53 3.93
CA ASP A 377 -11.23 28.71 3.07
C ASP A 377 -10.63 28.38 1.70
N SER A 378 -9.74 27.37 1.65
CA SER A 378 -8.97 27.00 0.46
C SER A 378 -9.69 26.02 -0.47
N LEU A 379 -10.56 25.16 0.05
CA LEU A 379 -11.16 24.07 -0.71
C LEU A 379 -12.48 23.58 -0.09
N THR A 380 -13.46 23.30 -0.95
CA THR A 380 -14.69 22.58 -0.55
C THR A 380 -14.65 21.17 -1.11
N TYR A 381 -14.83 20.16 -0.26
CA TYR A 381 -14.87 18.77 -0.71
C TYR A 381 -16.12 18.48 -1.53
N SER A 382 -15.93 17.71 -2.61
CA SER A 382 -17.00 17.30 -3.53
C SER A 382 -16.78 15.87 -4.03
N ASN A 383 -17.77 15.32 -4.78
CA ASN A 383 -17.70 13.97 -5.34
C ASN A 383 -17.76 12.83 -4.29
N LYS A 384 -18.56 13.01 -3.23
CA LYS A 384 -18.69 12.09 -2.09
C LYS A 384 -18.95 10.63 -2.51
N GLU A 385 -19.93 10.39 -3.38
CA GLU A 385 -20.29 9.01 -3.80
C GLU A 385 -19.12 8.31 -4.47
N GLN A 386 -18.37 9.01 -5.32
CA GLN A 386 -17.19 8.45 -5.98
C GLN A 386 -16.08 8.10 -4.96
N VAL A 387 -15.96 8.88 -3.89
CA VAL A 387 -15.02 8.58 -2.79
C VAL A 387 -15.47 7.33 -2.05
N LEU A 388 -16.76 7.20 -1.72
CA LEU A 388 -17.30 6.00 -1.07
C LEU A 388 -17.08 4.74 -1.91
N ASP A 389 -17.37 4.80 -3.21
CA ASP A 389 -17.13 3.69 -4.13
C ASP A 389 -15.63 3.35 -4.24
N PHE A 390 -14.78 4.36 -4.19
CA PHE A 390 -13.34 4.18 -4.22
C PHE A 390 -12.84 3.44 -2.97
N PHE A 391 -13.41 3.72 -1.79
CA PHE A 391 -13.13 2.96 -0.57
C PHE A 391 -13.68 1.53 -0.64
N ARG A 392 -14.93 1.32 -1.11
CA ARG A 392 -15.51 -0.03 -1.29
C ARG A 392 -14.59 -0.92 -2.12
N ALA A 393 -14.10 -0.40 -3.26
CA ALA A 393 -13.19 -1.14 -4.13
C ALA A 393 -11.82 -1.48 -3.48
N ARG A 394 -11.43 -0.78 -2.40
CA ARG A 394 -10.19 -1.10 -1.65
C ARG A 394 -10.45 -2.11 -0.53
N ILE A 395 -11.60 -2.01 0.13
CA ILE A 395 -12.03 -3.00 1.12
C ILE A 395 -12.25 -4.37 0.45
N GLU A 396 -12.88 -4.39 -0.74
CA GLU A 396 -13.01 -5.61 -1.55
C GLU A 396 -11.67 -6.33 -1.76
N LYS A 397 -10.60 -5.56 -2.05
CA LYS A 397 -9.25 -6.12 -2.24
C LYS A 397 -8.57 -6.65 -0.98
N MET A 398 -9.09 -6.31 0.20
CA MET A 398 -8.61 -6.85 1.47
C MET A 398 -9.26 -8.17 1.85
N MET A 399 -10.41 -8.47 1.24
CA MET A 399 -11.11 -9.73 1.45
C MET A 399 -10.35 -10.88 0.81
N ASP A 400 -10.39 -12.05 1.44
CA ASP A 400 -9.72 -13.24 0.94
C ASP A 400 -10.21 -13.57 -0.49
N SER A 401 -9.30 -13.95 -1.36
CA SER A 401 -9.60 -14.34 -2.74
C SER A 401 -10.52 -15.56 -2.83
N ASP A 402 -10.58 -16.37 -1.78
CA ASP A 402 -11.40 -17.58 -1.70
C ASP A 402 -12.85 -17.28 -1.28
N VAL A 403 -13.15 -16.06 -0.80
CA VAL A 403 -14.51 -15.62 -0.51
C VAL A 403 -15.30 -15.45 -1.80
N PRO A 404 -16.50 -16.09 -1.95
CA PRO A 404 -17.35 -15.93 -3.12
C PRO A 404 -17.71 -14.46 -3.40
N LYS A 405 -17.68 -14.06 -4.67
CA LYS A 405 -17.89 -12.66 -5.07
C LYS A 405 -19.27 -12.11 -4.71
N ASP A 406 -20.27 -12.93 -4.68
CA ASP A 406 -21.63 -12.55 -4.30
C ASP A 406 -21.72 -12.29 -2.79
N ILE A 407 -21.02 -13.06 -1.96
CA ILE A 407 -20.86 -12.78 -0.51
C ILE A 407 -20.14 -11.45 -0.33
N VAL A 408 -19.02 -11.23 -1.03
CA VAL A 408 -18.29 -9.96 -1.01
C VAL A 408 -19.22 -8.78 -1.35
N SER A 409 -19.95 -8.88 -2.46
CA SER A 409 -20.90 -7.85 -2.89
C SER A 409 -22.01 -7.62 -1.85
N SER A 410 -22.57 -8.69 -1.31
CA SER A 410 -23.62 -8.64 -0.28
C SER A 410 -23.18 -7.89 0.98
N VAL A 411 -21.96 -8.15 1.45
CA VAL A 411 -21.38 -7.50 2.63
C VAL A 411 -21.03 -6.04 2.35
N LEU A 412 -20.41 -5.72 1.21
CA LEU A 412 -20.06 -4.34 0.83
C LEU A 412 -21.29 -3.44 0.64
N ASN A 413 -22.46 -4.02 0.39
CA ASN A 413 -23.75 -3.32 0.30
C ASN A 413 -24.56 -3.36 1.61
N SER A 414 -23.96 -3.82 2.71
CA SER A 414 -24.57 -3.71 4.03
C SER A 414 -24.74 -2.25 4.46
N SER A 415 -25.50 -2.00 5.50
CA SER A 415 -25.66 -0.66 6.09
C SER A 415 -24.54 -0.28 7.06
N THR A 416 -23.58 -1.18 7.31
CA THR A 416 -22.42 -0.94 8.16
C THR A 416 -21.19 -0.75 7.30
N PHE A 417 -20.52 0.39 7.40
CA PHE A 417 -19.33 0.68 6.60
C PHE A 417 -18.09 0.82 7.50
N VAL A 418 -17.90 -0.17 8.39
CA VAL A 418 -16.71 -0.31 9.24
C VAL A 418 -15.81 -1.37 8.63
N VAL A 419 -14.55 -1.03 8.31
CA VAL A 419 -13.64 -1.88 7.53
C VAL A 419 -13.51 -3.27 8.11
N ARG A 420 -13.11 -3.38 9.39
CA ARG A 420 -12.92 -4.68 10.06
C ARG A 420 -14.20 -5.51 10.08
N TYR A 421 -15.33 -4.88 10.33
CA TYR A 421 -16.63 -5.56 10.34
C TYR A 421 -16.96 -6.17 8.97
N LEU A 422 -16.71 -5.43 7.88
CA LEU A 422 -16.97 -5.92 6.53
C LEU A 422 -16.06 -7.10 6.16
N VAL A 423 -14.77 -7.03 6.49
CA VAL A 423 -13.81 -8.12 6.22
C VAL A 423 -14.19 -9.37 7.00
N GLU A 424 -14.50 -9.23 8.29
CA GLU A 424 -14.91 -10.33 9.17
C GLU A 424 -16.24 -10.94 8.73
N ALA A 425 -17.23 -10.12 8.37
CA ALA A 425 -18.54 -10.58 7.87
C ALA A 425 -18.39 -11.44 6.60
N ALA A 426 -17.53 -11.02 5.69
CA ALA A 426 -17.28 -11.76 4.46
C ALA A 426 -16.67 -13.15 4.74
N SER A 427 -15.69 -13.22 5.63
CA SER A 427 -15.04 -14.46 6.03
C SER A 427 -16.02 -15.41 6.74
N LEU A 428 -16.78 -14.91 7.73
CA LEU A 428 -17.75 -15.70 8.47
C LEU A 428 -18.89 -16.25 7.58
N LEU A 429 -19.40 -15.41 6.65
CA LEU A 429 -20.43 -15.87 5.71
C LEU A 429 -19.88 -16.90 4.72
N ALA A 430 -18.61 -16.79 4.31
CA ALA A 430 -17.97 -17.79 3.46
C ALA A 430 -17.76 -19.13 4.20
N GLU A 431 -17.42 -19.09 5.49
CA GLU A 431 -17.35 -20.29 6.33
C GLU A 431 -18.74 -20.94 6.48
N LYS A 432 -19.76 -20.13 6.80
CA LYS A 432 -21.16 -20.60 6.90
C LYS A 432 -21.71 -21.16 5.59
N ALA A 433 -21.20 -20.72 4.45
CA ALA A 433 -21.61 -21.23 3.14
C ALA A 433 -21.27 -22.72 2.92
N GLN A 434 -20.44 -23.32 3.78
CA GLN A 434 -20.16 -24.75 3.79
C GLN A 434 -21.19 -25.58 4.58
N GLU A 435 -22.10 -24.95 5.32
CA GLU A 435 -23.12 -25.61 6.12
C GLU A 435 -24.38 -25.91 5.30
N ASP A 436 -25.01 -27.09 5.53
CA ASP A 436 -26.23 -27.50 4.82
C ASP A 436 -27.42 -26.53 5.03
N SER A 437 -27.45 -25.85 6.17
CA SER A 437 -28.48 -24.86 6.53
C SER A 437 -28.34 -23.52 5.85
N PHE A 438 -27.15 -23.17 5.32
CA PHE A 438 -26.86 -21.86 4.76
C PHE A 438 -27.82 -21.46 3.65
N LYS A 439 -28.03 -22.36 2.69
CA LYS A 439 -28.91 -22.10 1.56
C LYS A 439 -30.32 -21.70 2.00
N SER A 440 -30.95 -22.48 2.87
CA SER A 440 -32.32 -22.20 3.36
C SER A 440 -32.39 -20.89 4.14
N SER A 441 -31.37 -20.60 4.97
CA SER A 441 -31.31 -19.38 5.76
C SER A 441 -31.18 -18.13 4.88
N VAL A 442 -30.31 -18.18 3.89
CA VAL A 442 -30.13 -17.08 2.92
C VAL A 442 -31.40 -16.89 2.07
N GLU A 443 -32.04 -17.97 1.60
CA GLU A 443 -33.28 -17.89 0.81
C GLU A 443 -34.43 -17.25 1.61
N SER A 444 -34.60 -17.61 2.89
CA SER A 444 -35.60 -16.98 3.76
C SER A 444 -35.34 -15.49 3.94
N LEU A 445 -34.09 -15.10 4.25
CA LEU A 445 -33.71 -13.69 4.38
C LEU A 445 -33.82 -12.93 3.03
N ALA A 446 -33.44 -13.54 1.92
CA ALA A 446 -33.57 -12.93 0.59
C ALA A 446 -35.04 -12.60 0.23
N ARG A 447 -36.00 -13.43 0.65
CA ARG A 447 -37.44 -13.14 0.48
C ARG A 447 -37.83 -11.86 1.22
N VAL A 448 -37.30 -11.65 2.43
CA VAL A 448 -37.50 -10.43 3.23
C VAL A 448 -36.99 -9.20 2.47
N PHE A 449 -35.73 -9.24 1.98
CA PHE A 449 -35.14 -8.13 1.23
C PHE A 449 -35.91 -7.80 -0.05
N ASN A 450 -36.26 -8.79 -0.86
CA ASN A 450 -36.93 -8.61 -2.14
C ASN A 450 -38.31 -7.93 -2.02
N LEU A 451 -38.97 -8.07 -0.87
CA LEU A 451 -40.26 -7.43 -0.60
C LEU A 451 -40.10 -6.08 0.12
N ALA A 452 -39.17 -6.01 1.07
CA ALA A 452 -38.95 -4.78 1.84
C ALA A 452 -38.40 -3.63 0.99
N GLU A 453 -37.58 -3.92 -0.02
CA GLU A 453 -37.06 -2.90 -0.96
C GLU A 453 -38.16 -2.16 -1.77
N LYS A 454 -39.38 -2.70 -1.81
CA LYS A 454 -40.52 -2.07 -2.45
C LYS A 454 -41.26 -1.08 -1.55
N VAL A 455 -40.82 -0.91 -0.31
CA VAL A 455 -41.46 -0.03 0.68
C VAL A 455 -40.82 1.37 0.63
N GLU A 456 -41.56 2.35 0.20
CA GLU A 456 -41.07 3.74 0.09
C GLU A 456 -40.96 4.46 1.44
N THR A 457 -41.77 4.05 2.45
CA THR A 457 -41.78 4.66 3.79
C THR A 457 -41.96 3.59 4.86
N ALA A 458 -41.03 3.50 5.81
CA ALA A 458 -41.17 2.66 6.98
C ALA A 458 -42.24 3.23 7.92
N SER A 459 -43.37 2.54 8.05
CA SER A 459 -44.36 2.79 9.10
C SER A 459 -44.00 2.00 10.36
N VAL A 460 -44.49 2.48 11.51
CA VAL A 460 -44.34 1.71 12.77
C VAL A 460 -45.30 0.52 12.72
N VAL A 461 -44.84 -0.64 13.19
CA VAL A 461 -45.68 -1.84 13.26
C VAL A 461 -46.79 -1.64 14.32
N ASP A 462 -48.03 -1.92 13.94
CA ASP A 462 -49.19 -1.87 14.82
C ASP A 462 -49.69 -3.28 15.08
N GLU A 463 -49.48 -3.78 16.30
CA GLU A 463 -49.90 -5.11 16.71
C GLU A 463 -51.40 -5.36 16.64
N SER A 464 -52.24 -4.30 16.71
CA SER A 464 -53.70 -4.41 16.62
C SER A 464 -54.17 -4.84 15.23
N LEU A 465 -53.33 -4.69 14.21
CA LEU A 465 -53.59 -5.10 12.83
C LEU A 465 -53.10 -6.50 12.47
N PHE A 466 -52.60 -7.26 13.45
CA PHE A 466 -52.22 -8.64 13.23
C PHE A 466 -53.45 -9.57 13.14
N GLU A 467 -53.55 -10.30 12.04
CA GLU A 467 -54.66 -11.22 11.75
C GLU A 467 -54.35 -12.68 12.14
N ASN A 468 -53.06 -13.06 12.15
CA ASN A 468 -52.67 -14.45 12.41
C ASN A 468 -51.53 -14.57 13.44
N ALA A 469 -51.21 -15.85 13.80
CA ALA A 469 -50.19 -16.16 14.79
C ALA A 469 -48.78 -15.92 14.27
N GLU A 470 -48.56 -16.07 12.96
CA GLU A 470 -47.27 -15.95 12.30
C GLU A 470 -46.77 -14.48 12.25
N GLU A 471 -47.70 -13.50 12.10
CA GLU A 471 -47.37 -12.07 12.22
C GLU A 471 -46.85 -11.75 13.63
N LYS A 472 -47.54 -12.29 14.67
CA LYS A 472 -47.13 -12.11 16.07
C LYS A 472 -45.80 -12.79 16.38
N ALA A 473 -45.61 -14.00 15.83
CA ALA A 473 -44.37 -14.76 16.02
C ALA A 473 -43.17 -14.05 15.37
N LEU A 474 -43.33 -13.56 14.14
CA LEU A 474 -42.29 -12.81 13.44
C LEU A 474 -41.97 -11.48 14.15
N HIS A 475 -43.01 -10.74 14.59
CA HIS A 475 -42.82 -9.48 15.32
C HIS A 475 -42.05 -9.71 16.62
N ALA A 476 -42.45 -10.70 17.42
CA ALA A 476 -41.76 -11.06 18.65
C ALA A 476 -40.30 -11.48 18.39
N ALA A 477 -40.05 -12.24 17.32
CA ALA A 477 -38.69 -12.66 16.92
C ALA A 477 -37.83 -11.46 16.52
N VAL A 478 -38.38 -10.48 15.76
CA VAL A 478 -37.68 -9.25 15.36
C VAL A 478 -37.40 -8.37 16.58
N GLU A 479 -38.33 -8.20 17.49
CA GLU A 479 -38.12 -7.41 18.72
C GLU A 479 -37.03 -8.02 19.61
N ASN A 480 -37.00 -9.35 19.74
CA ASN A 480 -35.97 -10.06 20.51
C ASN A 480 -34.61 -10.13 19.84
N LEU A 481 -34.51 -9.89 18.54
CA LEU A 481 -33.24 -9.89 17.81
C LEU A 481 -32.37 -8.74 18.27
N THR A 482 -31.32 -9.04 19.03
CA THR A 482 -30.39 -8.05 19.57
C THR A 482 -29.02 -8.28 18.95
N LEU A 483 -28.68 -7.44 17.97
CA LEU A 483 -27.36 -7.47 17.35
C LEU A 483 -26.32 -6.81 18.26
N SER A 484 -25.21 -7.49 18.45
CA SER A 484 -24.08 -7.07 19.29
C SER A 484 -22.82 -6.78 18.44
N ASP A 485 -21.68 -6.57 19.09
CA ASP A 485 -20.40 -6.49 18.43
C ASP A 485 -19.86 -7.87 17.99
N ASP A 486 -20.46 -8.96 18.49
CA ASP A 486 -20.13 -10.33 18.07
C ASP A 486 -20.86 -10.66 16.76
N LEU A 487 -20.11 -10.64 15.69
CA LEU A 487 -20.63 -10.82 14.34
C LEU A 487 -21.07 -12.28 14.06
N ALA A 488 -20.35 -13.24 14.63
CA ALA A 488 -20.71 -14.65 14.50
C ALA A 488 -22.06 -14.94 15.15
N ASP A 489 -22.29 -14.41 16.36
CA ASP A 489 -23.58 -14.51 17.06
C ASP A 489 -24.69 -13.80 16.27
N ASN A 490 -24.42 -12.62 15.69
CA ASN A 490 -25.38 -11.91 14.86
C ASN A 490 -25.84 -12.72 13.65
N ILE A 491 -24.91 -13.38 12.95
CA ILE A 491 -25.23 -14.26 11.81
C ILE A 491 -26.06 -15.45 12.27
N GLU A 492 -25.70 -16.08 13.37
CA GLU A 492 -26.43 -17.20 13.94
C GLU A 492 -27.86 -16.84 14.35
N GLN A 493 -28.05 -15.71 15.02
CA GLN A 493 -29.37 -15.21 15.39
C GLN A 493 -30.23 -14.92 14.13
N LEU A 494 -29.65 -14.32 13.08
CA LEU A 494 -30.36 -14.07 11.82
C LEU A 494 -30.77 -15.38 11.13
N PHE A 495 -29.89 -16.37 11.07
CA PHE A 495 -30.16 -17.65 10.43
C PHE A 495 -31.20 -18.47 11.23
N ALA A 496 -31.21 -18.37 12.56
CA ALA A 496 -32.19 -18.98 13.41
C ALA A 496 -33.64 -18.49 13.19
N LEU A 497 -33.80 -17.30 12.52
CA LEU A 497 -35.13 -16.79 12.19
C LEU A 497 -35.77 -17.47 10.96
N SER A 498 -35.05 -18.27 10.18
CA SER A 498 -35.54 -18.89 8.94
C SER A 498 -36.88 -19.62 9.11
N PRO A 499 -37.08 -20.49 10.12
CA PRO A 499 -38.36 -21.18 10.28
C PRO A 499 -39.54 -20.24 10.54
N VAL A 500 -39.31 -19.13 11.27
CA VAL A 500 -40.34 -18.14 11.57
C VAL A 500 -40.65 -17.28 10.35
N ILE A 501 -39.61 -16.92 9.57
CA ILE A 501 -39.74 -16.18 8.29
C ILE A 501 -40.54 -17.04 7.29
N ASP A 502 -40.19 -18.31 7.12
CA ASP A 502 -40.87 -19.21 6.20
C ASP A 502 -42.33 -19.44 6.60
N ALA A 503 -42.61 -19.71 7.87
CA ALA A 503 -43.98 -19.85 8.39
C ALA A 503 -44.81 -18.57 8.13
N PHE A 504 -44.23 -17.38 8.29
CA PHE A 504 -44.90 -16.12 7.98
C PHE A 504 -45.24 -16.01 6.49
N PHE A 505 -44.29 -16.27 5.59
CA PHE A 505 -44.55 -16.18 4.17
C PHE A 505 -45.47 -17.27 3.61
N ASP A 506 -45.51 -18.43 4.24
CA ASP A 506 -46.35 -19.56 3.78
C ASP A 506 -47.79 -19.39 4.22
N ASN A 507 -48.04 -18.73 5.35
CA ASN A 507 -49.38 -18.59 5.94
C ASN A 507 -49.95 -17.15 5.89
N THR A 508 -49.17 -16.18 5.38
CA THR A 508 -49.58 -14.76 5.38
C THR A 508 -49.50 -14.16 3.98
N MET A 509 -50.61 -13.67 3.44
CA MET A 509 -50.63 -12.90 2.19
C MET A 509 -50.10 -11.48 2.46
N VAL A 510 -48.79 -11.27 2.28
CA VAL A 510 -48.15 -9.95 2.57
C VAL A 510 -48.84 -8.83 1.81
N MET A 511 -49.15 -9.05 0.53
CA MET A 511 -49.83 -8.08 -0.34
C MET A 511 -51.35 -8.20 -0.17
N ALA A 512 -51.85 -7.98 1.07
CA ALA A 512 -53.27 -7.98 1.38
C ALA A 512 -54.05 -6.90 0.59
N GLU A 513 -55.33 -7.13 0.37
CA GLU A 513 -56.21 -6.15 -0.29
C GLU A 513 -56.42 -4.90 0.57
N ASP A 514 -56.54 -5.09 1.89
CA ASP A 514 -56.60 -4.00 2.85
C ASP A 514 -55.26 -3.26 2.92
N GLU A 515 -55.30 -1.95 2.67
CA GLU A 515 -54.12 -1.11 2.64
C GLU A 515 -53.41 -0.97 3.98
N ALA A 516 -54.16 -0.94 5.10
CA ALA A 516 -53.60 -0.79 6.43
C ALA A 516 -52.89 -2.09 6.86
N ILE A 517 -53.50 -3.25 6.59
CA ILE A 517 -52.92 -4.58 6.87
C ILE A 517 -51.68 -4.79 5.99
N ARG A 518 -51.77 -4.49 4.70
CA ARG A 518 -50.65 -4.54 3.77
C ARG A 518 -49.47 -3.69 4.25
N ALA A 519 -49.71 -2.44 4.60
CA ALA A 519 -48.69 -1.51 5.08
C ALA A 519 -48.04 -2.01 6.38
N ASN A 520 -48.83 -2.58 7.30
CA ASN A 520 -48.32 -3.16 8.55
C ASN A 520 -47.43 -4.40 8.34
N ARG A 521 -47.83 -5.31 7.45
CA ARG A 521 -47.03 -6.48 7.07
C ARG A 521 -45.71 -6.08 6.40
N LEU A 522 -45.74 -5.09 5.52
CA LEU A 522 -44.53 -4.54 4.90
C LEU A 522 -43.63 -3.83 5.93
N ALA A 523 -44.21 -3.11 6.91
CA ALA A 523 -43.45 -2.50 7.99
C ALA A 523 -42.71 -3.54 8.84
N LEU A 524 -43.35 -4.67 9.15
CA LEU A 524 -42.75 -5.77 9.89
C LEU A 524 -41.55 -6.38 9.12
N ILE A 525 -41.71 -6.63 7.82
CA ILE A 525 -40.63 -7.12 6.95
C ILE A 525 -39.47 -6.11 6.87
N ALA A 526 -39.79 -4.80 6.74
CA ALA A 526 -38.80 -3.74 6.67
C ALA A 526 -38.01 -3.59 7.99
N ALA A 527 -38.64 -3.82 9.14
CA ALA A 527 -37.97 -3.84 10.44
C ALA A 527 -36.91 -4.97 10.51
N LEU A 528 -37.25 -6.17 10.05
CA LEU A 528 -36.31 -7.29 9.97
C LEU A 528 -35.17 -6.98 8.98
N MET A 529 -35.50 -6.51 7.77
CA MET A 529 -34.51 -6.13 6.77
C MET A 529 -33.50 -5.11 7.33
N THR A 530 -33.97 -4.11 8.05
CA THR A 530 -33.12 -3.05 8.62
C THR A 530 -32.08 -3.66 9.59
N LYS A 531 -32.45 -4.64 10.39
CA LYS A 531 -31.54 -5.35 11.28
C LYS A 531 -30.57 -6.26 10.49
N ALA A 532 -31.10 -7.07 9.58
CA ALA A 532 -30.30 -8.00 8.77
C ALA A 532 -29.31 -7.27 7.84
N LYS A 533 -29.70 -6.10 7.30
CA LYS A 533 -28.84 -5.28 6.43
C LYS A 533 -27.59 -4.74 7.13
N LYS A 534 -27.55 -4.72 8.45
CA LYS A 534 -26.32 -4.39 9.18
C LYS A 534 -25.21 -5.40 8.92
N VAL A 535 -25.55 -6.65 8.66
CA VAL A 535 -24.59 -7.74 8.40
C VAL A 535 -24.31 -7.85 6.90
N ALA A 536 -25.36 -8.03 6.09
CA ALA A 536 -25.23 -8.24 4.66
C ALA A 536 -26.54 -7.92 3.92
N GLN A 537 -26.46 -7.68 2.62
CA GLN A 537 -27.61 -7.60 1.72
C GLN A 537 -27.91 -8.99 1.16
N PHE A 538 -28.61 -9.83 1.93
CA PHE A 538 -28.75 -11.26 1.70
C PHE A 538 -29.37 -11.66 0.35
N ASN A 539 -30.18 -10.80 -0.29
CA ASN A 539 -30.72 -11.07 -1.62
C ASN A 539 -29.68 -10.99 -2.76
N GLN A 540 -28.44 -10.62 -2.47
CA GLN A 540 -27.33 -10.65 -3.43
C GLN A 540 -26.52 -11.94 -3.38
N ILE A 541 -26.73 -12.78 -2.37
CA ILE A 541 -26.03 -14.06 -2.23
C ILE A 541 -26.72 -15.11 -3.12
N ASN A 542 -25.92 -15.77 -3.96
CA ASN A 542 -26.42 -16.78 -4.90
C ASN A 542 -26.50 -18.15 -4.22
N THR A 543 -27.68 -18.73 -4.13
CA THR A 543 -27.96 -20.03 -3.52
C THR A 543 -28.15 -21.17 -4.53
N LYS A 544 -27.88 -20.91 -5.84
CA LYS A 544 -28.06 -21.88 -6.92
C LYS A 544 -26.91 -22.85 -7.06
#